data_0e6d06a5b7b61f17697901db95380111
#
_entry.id   0e6d06a5b7b61f17697901db95380111
#
_cell.length_a   1.000
_cell.length_b   1.000
_cell.length_c   1.000
_cell.angle_alpha   90.00
_cell.angle_beta   90.00
_cell.angle_gamma   90.00
#
_symmetry.space_group_name_H-M   'P 1'
#
loop_
_entity.id
_entity.type
_entity.pdbx_description
1 polymer ?
#
loop_
_entity_poly.entity_id
_entity_poly.type
_entity_poly.pdbx_seq_one_letter_code
_entity_poly.pdbx_strand_id
1 'polypeptide(L)'
;MIGLSASMVSTVLLIGSGLFILLVASAGDWLFLSSEPFEAGFLDRLNDVFFAKPNVENGLTGLFPAIVGTLSLVMVMTLFVAPLGVATAIYLSEYARDTWYTKLIRISITNLAGVPAIIYGIFGLGFFVYGLGGQVDALFYADRLPSPTFGTPGLLWAALTLALVNLPVVIVAVTEGLDAVPNDLREASIALGATKSETVFKAVMPAALPSVFSGLILATARAAGEVSPLLLVGAVKFSPSLPLSSRAPFIEFEQKFMHLGFQLFDAVLFARLPPGGLGWVACIALILVLLIGVLNVTAVSLRAAVLTRQTVENPF
;
A
#
# COMPACT_ATOMS: atom_id res chain seq x y z
N MET A 1 14.49 -5.27 -31.45
CA MET A 1 14.06 -5.37 -30.04
C MET A 1 12.94 -4.39 -29.67
N ILE A 2 12.90 -3.16 -30.22
CA ILE A 2 11.87 -2.14 -29.91
C ILE A 2 10.45 -2.56 -30.37
N GLY A 3 10.32 -3.30 -31.47
CA GLY A 3 9.01 -3.69 -31.99
C GLY A 3 8.27 -4.76 -31.16
N LEU A 4 8.99 -5.69 -30.52
CA LEU A 4 8.39 -6.70 -29.64
C LEU A 4 7.86 -6.08 -28.35
N SER A 5 8.55 -5.07 -27.80
CA SER A 5 8.11 -4.38 -26.58
C SER A 5 6.83 -3.56 -26.81
N ALA A 6 6.70 -2.91 -27.95
CA ALA A 6 5.51 -2.13 -28.30
C ALA A 6 4.27 -3.02 -28.49
N SER A 7 4.41 -4.18 -29.15
CA SER A 7 3.31 -5.14 -29.29
C SER A 7 2.89 -5.77 -27.97
N MET A 8 3.81 -6.09 -27.07
CA MET A 8 3.50 -6.60 -25.73
C MET A 8 2.77 -5.55 -24.88
N VAL A 9 3.22 -4.30 -24.89
CA VAL A 9 2.56 -3.18 -24.20
C VAL A 9 1.14 -2.98 -24.75
N SER A 10 0.99 -2.96 -26.07
CA SER A 10 -0.33 -2.86 -26.74
C SER A 10 -1.27 -4.00 -26.32
N THR A 11 -0.77 -5.25 -26.29
CA THR A 11 -1.56 -6.41 -25.88
C THR A 11 -2.00 -6.33 -24.42
N VAL A 12 -1.10 -5.94 -23.51
CA VAL A 12 -1.40 -5.76 -22.08
C VAL A 12 -2.44 -4.66 -21.88
N LEU A 13 -2.32 -3.54 -22.59
CA LEU A 13 -3.30 -2.45 -22.54
C LEU A 13 -4.68 -2.87 -23.08
N LEU A 14 -4.73 -3.66 -24.16
CA LEU A 14 -5.98 -4.18 -24.72
C LEU A 14 -6.65 -5.18 -23.77
N ILE A 15 -5.89 -6.09 -23.17
CA ILE A 15 -6.41 -7.05 -22.18
C ILE A 15 -6.88 -6.30 -20.93
N GLY A 16 -6.10 -5.35 -20.42
CA GLY A 16 -6.46 -4.54 -19.25
C GLY A 16 -7.72 -3.70 -19.46
N SER A 17 -7.84 -3.05 -20.63
CA SER A 17 -9.04 -2.28 -20.98
C SER A 17 -10.25 -3.18 -21.17
N GLY A 18 -10.09 -4.36 -21.78
CA GLY A 18 -11.17 -5.35 -21.94
C GLY A 18 -11.67 -5.86 -20.58
N LEU A 19 -10.78 -6.23 -19.68
CA LEU A 19 -11.12 -6.63 -18.31
C LEU A 19 -11.84 -5.50 -17.55
N PHE A 20 -11.36 -4.26 -17.67
CA PHE A 20 -12.00 -3.11 -17.04
C PHE A 20 -13.42 -2.89 -17.57
N ILE A 21 -13.62 -2.97 -18.88
CA ILE A 21 -14.96 -2.86 -19.50
C ILE A 21 -15.88 -3.97 -19.00
N LEU A 22 -15.39 -5.21 -18.90
CA LEU A 22 -16.16 -6.34 -18.37
C LEU A 22 -16.56 -6.12 -16.90
N LEU A 23 -15.64 -5.61 -16.07
CA LEU A 23 -15.94 -5.27 -14.69
C LEU A 23 -17.00 -4.18 -14.57
N VAL A 24 -16.89 -3.11 -15.38
CA VAL A 24 -17.86 -2.02 -15.40
C VAL A 24 -19.22 -2.53 -15.89
N ALA A 25 -19.27 -3.36 -16.92
CA ALA A 25 -20.51 -3.95 -17.41
C ALA A 25 -21.16 -4.85 -16.35
N SER A 26 -20.42 -5.79 -15.76
CA SER A 26 -20.94 -6.69 -14.72
C SER A 26 -21.41 -5.95 -13.47
N ALA A 27 -20.67 -4.93 -13.03
CA ALA A 27 -21.07 -4.09 -11.92
C ALA A 27 -22.30 -3.24 -12.27
N GLY A 28 -22.35 -2.72 -13.49
CA GLY A 28 -23.50 -1.98 -14.03
C GLY A 28 -24.74 -2.86 -14.10
N ASP A 29 -24.66 -4.06 -14.67
CA ASP A 29 -25.76 -5.01 -14.72
C ASP A 29 -26.31 -5.31 -13.32
N TRP A 30 -25.45 -5.49 -12.35
CA TRP A 30 -25.86 -5.73 -10.96
C TRP A 30 -26.51 -4.48 -10.34
N LEU A 31 -25.94 -3.30 -10.55
CA LEU A 31 -26.44 -2.04 -10.00
C LEU A 31 -27.77 -1.59 -10.66
N PHE A 32 -27.95 -1.84 -11.97
CA PHE A 32 -29.07 -1.30 -12.73
C PHE A 32 -30.12 -2.34 -13.12
N LEU A 33 -29.73 -3.60 -13.37
CA LEU A 33 -30.56 -4.60 -14.03
C LEU A 33 -30.89 -5.84 -13.19
N SER A 34 -30.27 -6.03 -12.00
CA SER A 34 -30.55 -7.22 -11.19
C SER A 34 -32.03 -7.22 -10.74
N SER A 35 -32.75 -8.24 -11.19
CA SER A 35 -34.18 -8.43 -10.99
C SER A 35 -34.58 -9.09 -9.66
N GLU A 36 -33.64 -9.25 -8.75
CA GLU A 36 -33.88 -9.79 -7.41
C GLU A 36 -34.36 -8.69 -6.44
N PRO A 37 -35.10 -9.01 -5.37
CA PRO A 37 -36.21 -8.27 -4.79
C PRO A 37 -35.86 -6.95 -4.11
N PHE A 38 -34.93 -6.22 -4.63
CA PHE A 38 -34.68 -4.84 -4.27
C PHE A 38 -35.61 -3.96 -5.13
N GLU A 39 -36.79 -3.68 -4.64
CA GLU A 39 -37.65 -2.58 -5.11
C GLU A 39 -36.96 -1.20 -4.95
N ALA A 40 -35.70 -1.19 -4.52
CA ALA A 40 -34.89 -0.03 -4.23
C ALA A 40 -34.33 0.60 -5.53
N GLY A 41 -34.39 1.92 -5.60
CA GLY A 41 -33.78 2.70 -6.66
C GLY A 41 -32.24 2.59 -6.69
N PHE A 42 -31.61 3.09 -7.76
CA PHE A 42 -30.16 3.11 -7.92
C PHE A 42 -29.40 3.69 -6.69
N LEU A 43 -29.93 4.77 -6.10
CA LEU A 43 -29.33 5.41 -4.93
C LEU A 43 -29.38 4.51 -3.69
N ASP A 44 -30.45 3.74 -3.51
CA ASP A 44 -30.57 2.81 -2.39
C ASP A 44 -29.57 1.67 -2.53
N ARG A 45 -29.39 1.15 -3.75
CA ARG A 45 -28.37 0.13 -4.03
C ARG A 45 -26.95 0.63 -3.80
N LEU A 46 -26.64 1.87 -4.21
CA LEU A 46 -25.36 2.50 -3.88
C LEU A 46 -25.17 2.62 -2.37
N ASN A 47 -26.21 3.05 -1.65
CA ASN A 47 -26.14 3.13 -0.20
C ASN A 47 -25.86 1.75 0.43
N ASP A 48 -26.50 0.70 -0.06
CA ASP A 48 -26.28 -0.66 0.39
C ASP A 48 -24.85 -1.16 0.09
N VAL A 49 -24.32 -0.87 -1.10
CA VAL A 49 -22.93 -1.19 -1.46
C VAL A 49 -21.95 -0.62 -0.45
N PHE A 50 -22.17 0.61 0.01
CA PHE A 50 -21.23 1.27 0.93
C PHE A 50 -21.54 1.01 2.39
N PHE A 51 -22.82 0.99 2.79
CA PHE A 51 -23.22 1.08 4.19
C PHE A 51 -24.10 -0.09 4.69
N ALA A 52 -24.30 -1.14 3.88
CA ALA A 52 -25.06 -2.30 4.32
C ALA A 52 -24.48 -2.88 5.61
N LYS A 53 -25.37 -3.25 6.53
CA LYS A 53 -24.98 -3.96 7.75
C LYS A 53 -24.45 -5.36 7.39
N PRO A 54 -23.48 -5.87 8.18
CA PRO A 54 -22.96 -7.22 7.97
C PRO A 54 -24.08 -8.26 8.00
N ASN A 55 -24.23 -9.02 6.93
CA ASN A 55 -25.11 -10.17 6.85
C ASN A 55 -24.28 -11.45 6.91
N VAL A 56 -24.36 -12.13 8.04
CA VAL A 56 -23.55 -13.34 8.31
C VAL A 56 -23.97 -14.51 7.41
N GLU A 57 -25.24 -14.59 7.00
CA GLU A 57 -25.75 -15.68 6.17
C GLU A 57 -25.20 -15.63 4.74
N ASN A 58 -25.21 -14.44 4.13
CA ASN A 58 -24.75 -14.24 2.77
C ASN A 58 -23.27 -13.82 2.70
N GLY A 59 -22.68 -13.47 3.85
CA GLY A 59 -21.32 -12.96 3.92
C GLY A 59 -21.12 -11.59 3.30
N LEU A 60 -22.20 -10.85 3.01
CA LEU A 60 -22.17 -9.52 2.42
C LEU A 60 -22.10 -8.45 3.51
N THR A 61 -21.36 -7.37 3.23
CA THR A 61 -21.25 -6.21 4.12
C THR A 61 -20.97 -4.97 3.28
N GLY A 62 -21.33 -3.80 3.78
CA GLY A 62 -20.96 -2.54 3.14
C GLY A 62 -19.45 -2.39 3.00
N LEU A 63 -19.01 -1.76 1.93
CA LEU A 63 -17.58 -1.65 1.59
C LEU A 63 -16.89 -0.44 2.25
N PHE A 64 -17.65 0.48 2.83
CA PHE A 64 -17.10 1.66 3.49
C PHE A 64 -16.05 1.33 4.57
N PRO A 65 -16.29 0.38 5.50
CA PRO A 65 -15.27 0.00 6.48
C PRO A 65 -14.00 -0.59 5.85
N ALA A 66 -14.16 -1.33 4.73
CA ALA A 66 -13.02 -1.90 4.01
C ALA A 66 -12.22 -0.82 3.26
N ILE A 67 -12.88 0.20 2.71
CA ILE A 67 -12.21 1.37 2.11
C ILE A 67 -11.39 2.11 3.17
N VAL A 68 -12.01 2.43 4.30
CA VAL A 68 -11.34 3.14 5.40
C VAL A 68 -10.17 2.32 5.94
N GLY A 69 -10.36 1.01 6.14
CA GLY A 69 -9.29 0.14 6.61
C GLY A 69 -8.12 0.02 5.62
N THR A 70 -8.40 -0.06 4.31
CA THR A 70 -7.35 -0.05 3.27
C THR A 70 -6.57 1.26 3.28
N LEU A 71 -7.26 2.40 3.35
CA LEU A 71 -6.61 3.72 3.40
C LEU A 71 -5.76 3.88 4.66
N SER A 72 -6.28 3.50 5.83
CA SER A 72 -5.55 3.54 7.09
C SER A 72 -4.30 2.67 7.05
N LEU A 73 -4.41 1.45 6.51
CA LEU A 73 -3.28 0.54 6.34
C LEU A 73 -2.19 1.14 5.45
N VAL A 74 -2.56 1.63 4.26
CA VAL A 74 -1.61 2.23 3.31
C VAL A 74 -0.94 3.46 3.90
N MET A 75 -1.69 4.29 4.63
CA MET A 75 -1.15 5.49 5.27
C MET A 75 -0.13 5.13 6.35
N VAL A 76 -0.46 4.20 7.25
CA VAL A 76 0.47 3.75 8.30
C VAL A 76 1.68 3.04 7.70
N MET A 77 1.48 2.15 6.70
CA MET A 77 2.58 1.51 5.98
C MET A 77 3.54 2.53 5.37
N THR A 78 3.00 3.55 4.69
CA THR A 78 3.80 4.60 4.05
C THR A 78 4.62 5.39 5.06
N LEU A 79 4.08 5.66 6.25
CA LEU A 79 4.78 6.33 7.34
C LEU A 79 6.05 5.59 7.77
N PHE A 80 6.07 4.26 7.67
CA PHE A 80 7.25 3.44 8.00
C PHE A 80 8.15 3.21 6.78
N VAL A 81 7.59 2.85 5.63
CA VAL A 81 8.40 2.49 4.46
C VAL A 81 9.12 3.69 3.85
N ALA A 82 8.52 4.87 3.88
CA ALA A 82 9.12 6.06 3.28
C ALA A 82 10.44 6.47 3.99
N PRO A 83 10.48 6.73 5.30
CA PRO A 83 11.72 7.13 5.95
C PRO A 83 12.77 6.03 5.93
N LEU A 84 12.39 4.77 6.15
CA LEU A 84 13.33 3.65 6.15
C LEU A 84 13.91 3.39 4.75
N GLY A 85 13.07 3.37 3.74
CA GLY A 85 13.48 3.15 2.35
C GLY A 85 14.39 4.25 1.82
N VAL A 86 13.99 5.51 2.04
CA VAL A 86 14.76 6.68 1.59
C VAL A 86 16.09 6.77 2.33
N ALA A 87 16.11 6.61 3.66
CA ALA A 87 17.36 6.64 4.44
C ALA A 87 18.32 5.52 4.02
N THR A 88 17.80 4.32 3.78
CA THR A 88 18.61 3.18 3.31
C THR A 88 19.18 3.45 1.92
N ALA A 89 18.38 3.98 1.00
CA ALA A 89 18.84 4.32 -0.35
C ALA A 89 19.93 5.40 -0.32
N ILE A 90 19.72 6.47 0.45
CA ILE A 90 20.74 7.53 0.62
C ILE A 90 22.04 6.95 1.17
N TYR A 91 21.94 6.11 2.20
CA TYR A 91 23.12 5.48 2.77
C TYR A 91 23.87 4.63 1.74
N LEU A 92 23.16 3.81 0.98
CA LEU A 92 23.75 2.89 0.00
C LEU A 92 24.32 3.60 -1.23
N SER A 93 23.71 4.71 -1.67
CA SER A 93 24.14 5.46 -2.84
C SER A 93 25.27 6.45 -2.49
N GLU A 94 25.12 7.19 -1.40
CA GLU A 94 25.99 8.34 -1.13
C GLU A 94 27.09 8.06 -0.06
N TYR A 95 26.82 7.19 0.93
CA TYR A 95 27.73 7.01 2.07
C TYR A 95 28.44 5.66 2.08
N ALA A 96 27.82 4.62 1.55
CA ALA A 96 28.39 3.29 1.60
C ALA A 96 29.64 3.18 0.73
N ARG A 97 30.72 2.64 1.30
CA ARG A 97 31.93 2.32 0.56
C ARG A 97 31.70 1.04 -0.27
N ASP A 98 32.38 0.91 -1.40
CA ASP A 98 32.33 -0.32 -2.22
C ASP A 98 33.10 -1.46 -1.53
N THR A 99 32.46 -2.06 -0.54
CA THR A 99 32.96 -3.19 0.25
C THR A 99 32.11 -4.43 -0.01
N TRP A 100 32.61 -5.58 0.35
CA TRP A 100 31.84 -6.83 0.22
C TRP A 100 30.54 -6.81 1.06
N TYR A 101 30.54 -6.14 2.22
CA TYR A 101 29.33 -5.95 3.03
C TYR A 101 28.25 -5.16 2.30
N THR A 102 28.62 -4.07 1.65
CA THR A 102 27.69 -3.25 0.86
C THR A 102 27.09 -4.05 -0.30
N LYS A 103 27.93 -4.86 -0.98
CA LYS A 103 27.47 -5.75 -2.05
C LYS A 103 26.49 -6.79 -1.52
N LEU A 104 26.78 -7.38 -0.34
CA LEU A 104 25.89 -8.34 0.30
C LEU A 104 24.53 -7.71 0.65
N ILE A 105 24.53 -6.49 1.20
CA ILE A 105 23.28 -5.75 1.52
C ILE A 105 22.47 -5.50 0.23
N ARG A 106 23.09 -5.01 -0.84
CA ARG A 106 22.40 -4.78 -2.12
C ARG A 106 21.79 -6.07 -2.67
N ILE A 107 22.54 -7.18 -2.67
CA ILE A 107 22.04 -8.50 -3.10
C ILE A 107 20.87 -8.95 -2.19
N SER A 108 20.97 -8.74 -0.88
CA SER A 108 19.90 -9.09 0.05
C SER A 108 18.62 -8.31 -0.23
N ILE A 109 18.71 -7.00 -0.47
CA ILE A 109 17.56 -6.16 -0.83
C ILE A 109 16.90 -6.66 -2.12
N THR A 110 17.69 -6.98 -3.14
CA THR A 110 17.17 -7.51 -4.41
C THR A 110 16.52 -8.87 -4.21
N ASN A 111 17.10 -9.75 -3.42
CA ASN A 111 16.56 -11.06 -3.11
C ASN A 111 15.27 -10.99 -2.27
N LEU A 112 15.16 -10.02 -1.36
CA LEU A 112 13.93 -9.79 -0.61
C LEU A 112 12.74 -9.49 -1.54
N ALA A 113 12.94 -8.77 -2.64
CA ALA A 113 11.90 -8.50 -3.62
C ALA A 113 11.35 -9.78 -4.29
N GLY A 114 12.13 -10.86 -4.30
CA GLY A 114 11.73 -12.16 -4.85
C GLY A 114 11.02 -13.10 -3.87
N VAL A 115 10.94 -12.75 -2.58
CA VAL A 115 10.29 -13.59 -1.57
C VAL A 115 8.76 -13.52 -1.74
N PRO A 116 8.05 -14.68 -1.76
CA PRO A 116 6.59 -14.69 -1.82
C PRO A 116 5.96 -13.91 -0.65
N ALA A 117 4.98 -13.06 -0.94
CA ALA A 117 4.38 -12.15 0.05
C ALA A 117 3.78 -12.85 1.27
N ILE A 118 3.28 -14.08 1.12
CA ILE A 118 2.75 -14.89 2.22
C ILE A 118 3.81 -15.20 3.28
N ILE A 119 5.08 -15.36 2.90
CA ILE A 119 6.18 -15.62 3.83
C ILE A 119 6.40 -14.43 4.75
N TYR A 120 6.26 -13.20 4.23
CA TYR A 120 6.25 -12.01 5.05
C TYR A 120 5.10 -11.99 6.05
N GLY A 121 3.93 -12.53 5.68
CA GLY A 121 2.79 -12.69 6.60
C GLY A 121 3.11 -13.63 7.75
N ILE A 122 3.77 -14.78 7.48
CA ILE A 122 4.21 -15.72 8.51
C ILE A 122 5.26 -15.06 9.42
N PHE A 123 6.23 -14.36 8.84
CA PHE A 123 7.22 -13.59 9.58
C PHE A 123 6.55 -12.51 10.45
N GLY A 124 5.63 -11.74 9.87
CA GLY A 124 4.89 -10.69 10.57
C GLY A 124 4.10 -11.22 11.77
N LEU A 125 3.44 -12.36 11.59
CA LEU A 125 2.73 -13.03 12.67
C LEU A 125 3.68 -13.50 13.78
N GLY A 126 4.75 -14.19 13.43
CA GLY A 126 5.70 -14.75 14.40
C GLY A 126 6.53 -13.68 15.10
N PHE A 127 7.10 -12.75 14.33
CA PHE A 127 8.03 -11.75 14.85
C PHE A 127 7.32 -10.51 15.40
N PHE A 128 6.42 -9.89 14.62
CA PHE A 128 5.76 -8.67 15.07
C PHE A 128 4.67 -8.95 16.09
N VAL A 129 3.72 -9.84 15.77
CA VAL A 129 2.57 -10.07 16.65
C VAL A 129 2.99 -10.81 17.92
N TYR A 130 3.53 -12.02 17.78
CA TYR A 130 3.85 -12.84 18.95
C TYR A 130 5.16 -12.45 19.62
N GLY A 131 6.18 -12.08 18.84
CA GLY A 131 7.47 -11.66 19.38
C GLY A 131 7.40 -10.28 20.03
N LEU A 132 7.26 -9.22 19.22
CA LEU A 132 7.25 -7.85 19.72
C LEU A 132 5.96 -7.50 20.45
N GLY A 133 4.79 -7.83 19.89
CA GLY A 133 3.49 -7.52 20.47
C GLY A 133 3.29 -8.20 21.81
N GLY A 134 3.66 -9.47 21.93
CA GLY A 134 3.63 -10.19 23.22
C GLY A 134 4.53 -9.57 24.29
N GLN A 135 5.70 -9.07 23.90
CA GLN A 135 6.60 -8.35 24.85
C GLN A 135 6.04 -7.00 25.26
N VAL A 136 5.44 -6.25 24.32
CA VAL A 136 4.76 -4.98 24.61
C VAL A 136 3.62 -5.21 25.62
N ASP A 137 2.82 -6.25 25.42
CA ASP A 137 1.73 -6.58 26.34
C ASP A 137 2.27 -6.98 27.73
N ALA A 138 3.32 -7.77 27.80
CA ALA A 138 3.92 -8.16 29.06
C ALA A 138 4.52 -6.97 29.85
N LEU A 139 5.06 -5.96 29.13
CA LEU A 139 5.70 -4.80 29.77
C LEU A 139 4.72 -3.67 30.11
N PHE A 140 3.75 -3.40 29.25
CA PHE A 140 2.92 -2.21 29.35
C PHE A 140 1.42 -2.50 29.58
N TYR A 141 0.96 -3.73 29.31
CA TYR A 141 -0.44 -4.13 29.39
C TYR A 141 -0.63 -5.43 30.20
N ALA A 142 0.24 -5.69 31.15
CA ALA A 142 0.19 -6.89 31.99
C ALA A 142 -1.18 -7.08 32.69
N ASP A 143 -1.83 -5.98 33.07
CA ASP A 143 -3.14 -5.97 33.74
C ASP A 143 -4.27 -6.45 32.81
N ARG A 144 -4.07 -6.46 31.50
CA ARG A 144 -5.06 -6.92 30.50
C ARG A 144 -4.94 -8.39 30.15
N LEU A 145 -3.86 -9.05 30.56
CA LEU A 145 -3.69 -10.50 30.33
C LEU A 145 -4.73 -11.30 31.10
N PRO A 146 -5.32 -12.36 30.53
CA PRO A 146 -4.93 -13.10 29.33
C PRO A 146 -5.47 -12.54 27.99
N SER A 147 -6.08 -11.34 27.94
CA SER A 147 -6.58 -10.73 26.71
C SER A 147 -5.52 -9.77 26.15
N PRO A 148 -4.60 -10.21 25.27
CA PRO A 148 -3.51 -9.39 24.78
C PRO A 148 -4.04 -8.24 23.90
N THR A 149 -3.37 -7.09 23.97
CA THR A 149 -3.69 -5.89 23.19
C THR A 149 -2.89 -5.88 21.89
N PHE A 150 -1.55 -5.88 21.99
CA PHE A 150 -0.63 -5.88 20.86
C PHE A 150 -0.13 -7.29 20.47
N GLY A 151 -0.24 -8.28 21.34
CA GLY A 151 0.01 -9.69 21.02
C GLY A 151 -1.05 -10.35 20.15
N THR A 152 -1.90 -9.55 19.50
CA THR A 152 -2.91 -9.98 18.53
C THR A 152 -2.69 -9.34 17.17
N PRO A 153 -3.09 -10.01 16.07
CA PRO A 153 -3.08 -9.40 14.75
C PRO A 153 -3.88 -8.09 14.72
N GLY A 154 -3.29 -7.04 14.15
CA GLY A 154 -3.89 -5.70 14.09
C GLY A 154 -3.28 -4.81 13.01
N LEU A 155 -3.80 -3.59 12.89
CA LEU A 155 -3.43 -2.64 11.85
C LEU A 155 -1.92 -2.31 11.86
N LEU A 156 -1.32 -2.11 13.03
CA LEU A 156 0.10 -1.78 13.15
C LEU A 156 0.98 -2.88 12.58
N TRP A 157 0.75 -4.11 12.99
CA TRP A 157 1.55 -5.25 12.57
C TRP A 157 1.36 -5.57 11.09
N ALA A 158 0.14 -5.41 10.61
CA ALA A 158 -0.16 -5.53 9.19
C ALA A 158 0.57 -4.46 8.37
N ALA A 159 0.57 -3.20 8.83
CA ALA A 159 1.26 -2.09 8.18
C ALA A 159 2.79 -2.29 8.17
N LEU A 160 3.39 -2.73 9.29
CA LEU A 160 4.82 -3.04 9.35
C LEU A 160 5.21 -4.22 8.46
N THR A 161 4.39 -5.27 8.44
CA THR A 161 4.61 -6.42 7.54
C THR A 161 4.55 -5.98 6.07
N LEU A 162 3.57 -5.15 5.73
CA LEU A 162 3.41 -4.64 4.38
C LEU A 162 4.51 -3.63 4.01
N ALA A 163 5.02 -2.88 5.00
CA ALA A 163 6.20 -2.02 4.82
C ALA A 163 7.43 -2.84 4.44
N LEU A 164 7.66 -3.97 5.10
CA LEU A 164 8.77 -4.88 4.74
C LEU A 164 8.64 -5.43 3.32
N VAL A 165 7.43 -5.81 2.88
CA VAL A 165 7.16 -6.29 1.51
C VAL A 165 7.53 -5.21 0.47
N ASN A 166 7.23 -3.94 0.78
CA ASN A 166 7.42 -2.82 -0.15
C ASN A 166 8.77 -2.11 0.01
N LEU A 167 9.50 -2.37 1.09
CA LEU A 167 10.79 -1.74 1.38
C LEU A 167 11.81 -1.88 0.23
N PRO A 168 12.03 -3.08 -0.35
CA PRO A 168 12.95 -3.23 -1.47
C PRO A 168 12.58 -2.37 -2.68
N VAL A 169 11.30 -2.25 -2.99
CA VAL A 169 10.80 -1.45 -4.13
C VAL A 169 11.16 0.02 -3.95
N VAL A 170 10.92 0.56 -2.75
CA VAL A 170 11.26 1.96 -2.44
C VAL A 170 12.76 2.18 -2.46
N ILE A 171 13.55 1.29 -1.84
CA ILE A 171 15.02 1.41 -1.83
C ILE A 171 15.58 1.43 -3.24
N VAL A 172 15.17 0.49 -4.10
CA VAL A 172 15.66 0.40 -5.48
C VAL A 172 15.29 1.66 -6.27
N ALA A 173 14.02 2.06 -6.25
CA ALA A 173 13.56 3.24 -6.99
C ALA A 173 14.27 4.54 -6.56
N VAL A 174 14.49 4.71 -5.25
CA VAL A 174 15.19 5.88 -4.71
C VAL A 174 16.69 5.82 -5.05
N THR A 175 17.34 4.64 -4.93
CA THR A 175 18.75 4.46 -5.29
C THR A 175 18.98 4.78 -6.77
N GLU A 176 18.15 4.24 -7.67
CA GLU A 176 18.21 4.54 -9.11
C GLU A 176 18.06 6.05 -9.38
N GLY A 177 17.18 6.71 -8.62
CA GLY A 177 17.01 8.16 -8.72
C GLY A 177 18.21 8.96 -8.24
N LEU A 178 18.85 8.54 -7.16
CA LEU A 178 20.08 9.16 -6.64
C LEU A 178 21.26 8.93 -7.60
N ASP A 179 21.38 7.71 -8.14
CA ASP A 179 22.46 7.35 -9.08
C ASP A 179 22.32 8.07 -10.45
N ALA A 180 21.10 8.46 -10.82
CA ALA A 180 20.83 9.24 -12.04
C ALA A 180 21.24 10.72 -11.94
N VAL A 181 21.50 11.25 -10.73
CA VAL A 181 21.96 12.63 -10.56
C VAL A 181 23.40 12.75 -11.05
N PRO A 182 23.73 13.74 -11.95
CA PRO A 182 25.07 13.90 -12.49
C PRO A 182 26.13 14.13 -11.42
N ASN A 183 27.32 13.55 -11.58
CA ASN A 183 28.43 13.75 -10.66
C ASN A 183 28.91 15.20 -10.63
N ASP A 184 28.82 15.90 -11.75
CA ASP A 184 29.19 17.32 -11.87
C ASP A 184 28.44 18.18 -10.83
N LEU A 185 27.17 17.86 -10.52
CA LEU A 185 26.40 18.55 -9.50
C LEU A 185 27.01 18.34 -8.09
N ARG A 186 27.48 17.12 -7.81
CA ARG A 186 28.14 16.79 -6.55
C ARG A 186 29.49 17.51 -6.41
N GLU A 187 30.28 17.47 -7.47
CA GLU A 187 31.62 18.12 -7.53
C GLU A 187 31.51 19.63 -7.43
N ALA A 188 30.56 20.26 -8.14
CA ALA A 188 30.30 21.69 -8.05
C ALA A 188 29.92 22.13 -6.62
N SER A 189 29.05 21.37 -5.95
CA SER A 189 28.67 21.65 -4.55
C SER A 189 29.87 21.58 -3.61
N ILE A 190 30.70 20.55 -3.74
CA ILE A 190 31.92 20.39 -2.92
C ILE A 190 32.93 21.49 -3.24
N ALA A 191 33.11 21.88 -4.51
CA ALA A 191 34.01 22.95 -4.91
C ALA A 191 33.61 24.31 -4.32
N LEU A 192 32.32 24.53 -4.05
CA LEU A 192 31.82 25.71 -3.34
C LEU A 192 32.00 25.62 -1.80
N GLY A 193 32.65 24.56 -1.31
CA GLY A 193 32.94 24.37 0.13
C GLY A 193 31.87 23.65 0.92
N ALA A 194 30.86 23.07 0.25
CA ALA A 194 29.84 22.30 0.93
C ALA A 194 30.40 20.97 1.50
N THR A 195 29.96 20.60 2.70
CA THR A 195 30.24 19.29 3.26
C THR A 195 29.45 18.21 2.47
N LYS A 196 29.88 16.95 2.60
CA LYS A 196 29.20 15.82 1.96
C LYS A 196 27.71 15.77 2.31
N SER A 197 27.38 15.99 3.59
CA SER A 197 26.00 16.02 4.05
C SER A 197 25.19 17.17 3.41
N GLU A 198 25.78 18.35 3.33
CA GLU A 198 25.13 19.49 2.65
C GLU A 198 24.92 19.24 1.17
N THR A 199 25.91 18.66 0.49
CA THR A 199 25.79 18.26 -0.91
C THR A 199 24.62 17.27 -1.10
N VAL A 200 24.54 16.23 -0.25
CA VAL A 200 23.47 15.23 -0.34
C VAL A 200 22.10 15.87 -0.10
N PHE A 201 21.91 16.63 0.98
CA PHE A 201 20.59 17.14 1.33
C PHE A 201 20.17 18.41 0.59
N LYS A 202 21.11 19.25 0.15
CA LYS A 202 20.81 20.53 -0.52
C LYS A 202 20.91 20.47 -2.05
N ALA A 203 21.69 19.53 -2.62
CA ALA A 203 21.86 19.43 -4.08
C ALA A 203 21.29 18.10 -4.63
N VAL A 204 21.77 16.95 -4.13
CA VAL A 204 21.45 15.63 -4.70
C VAL A 204 20.00 15.22 -4.40
N MET A 205 19.56 15.30 -3.13
CA MET A 205 18.20 14.91 -2.74
C MET A 205 17.11 15.71 -3.45
N PRO A 206 17.17 17.04 -3.54
CA PRO A 206 16.20 17.81 -4.33
C PRO A 206 16.14 17.38 -5.79
N ALA A 207 17.29 17.10 -6.42
CA ALA A 207 17.34 16.61 -7.79
C ALA A 207 16.75 15.18 -7.95
N ALA A 208 16.91 14.32 -6.95
CA ALA A 208 16.39 12.95 -6.93
C ALA A 208 14.92 12.85 -6.47
N LEU A 209 14.31 13.91 -5.94
CA LEU A 209 12.92 13.88 -5.41
C LEU A 209 11.88 13.31 -6.37
N PRO A 210 11.92 13.57 -7.71
CA PRO A 210 10.99 12.94 -8.63
C PRO A 210 10.99 11.41 -8.55
N SER A 211 12.15 10.79 -8.36
CA SER A 211 12.31 9.34 -8.25
C SER A 211 11.87 8.82 -6.88
N VAL A 212 12.14 9.58 -5.81
CA VAL A 212 11.63 9.27 -4.46
C VAL A 212 10.11 9.17 -4.48
N PHE A 213 9.42 10.18 -5.03
CA PHE A 213 7.97 10.15 -5.16
C PHE A 213 7.48 9.00 -6.03
N SER A 214 8.18 8.71 -7.14
CA SER A 214 7.80 7.58 -8.00
C SER A 214 7.86 6.24 -7.27
N GLY A 215 8.91 6.01 -6.48
CA GLY A 215 9.05 4.81 -5.65
C GLY A 215 7.95 4.69 -4.60
N LEU A 216 7.61 5.79 -3.93
CA LEU A 216 6.53 5.80 -2.93
C LEU A 216 5.15 5.59 -3.54
N ILE A 217 4.87 6.20 -4.70
CA ILE A 217 3.62 6.00 -5.45
C ILE A 217 3.47 4.53 -5.83
N LEU A 218 4.53 3.92 -6.35
CA LEU A 218 4.52 2.51 -6.72
C LEU A 218 4.27 1.60 -5.51
N ALA A 219 4.93 1.89 -4.39
CA ALA A 219 4.75 1.14 -3.14
C ALA A 219 3.32 1.25 -2.58
N THR A 220 2.73 2.45 -2.58
CA THR A 220 1.36 2.68 -2.07
C THR A 220 0.31 2.00 -2.96
N ALA A 221 0.47 2.08 -4.29
CA ALA A 221 -0.43 1.41 -5.24
C ALA A 221 -0.41 -0.11 -5.08
N ARG A 222 0.78 -0.68 -4.93
CA ARG A 222 0.96 -2.12 -4.68
C ARG A 222 0.36 -2.53 -3.35
N ALA A 223 0.61 -1.78 -2.28
CA ALA A 223 0.12 -2.06 -0.95
C ALA A 223 -1.40 -2.12 -0.85
N ALA A 224 -2.11 -1.23 -1.56
CA ALA A 224 -3.57 -1.21 -1.58
C ALA A 224 -4.20 -2.47 -2.20
N GLY A 225 -3.46 -3.17 -3.09
CA GLY A 225 -3.91 -4.42 -3.71
C GLY A 225 -3.39 -5.70 -3.05
N GLU A 226 -2.45 -5.60 -2.10
CA GLU A 226 -1.79 -6.77 -1.51
C GLU A 226 -2.69 -7.43 -0.45
N VAL A 227 -2.91 -8.74 -0.59
CA VAL A 227 -3.80 -9.51 0.31
C VAL A 227 -3.05 -10.57 1.10
N SER A 228 -2.11 -11.24 0.45
CA SER A 228 -1.49 -12.47 0.97
C SER A 228 -0.91 -12.36 2.39
N PRO A 229 -0.08 -11.35 2.73
CA PRO A 229 0.45 -11.23 4.09
C PRO A 229 -0.63 -10.83 5.10
N LEU A 230 -1.65 -10.08 4.65
CA LEU A 230 -2.70 -9.55 5.51
C LEU A 230 -3.64 -10.63 6.05
N LEU A 231 -3.77 -11.76 5.34
CA LEU A 231 -4.53 -12.93 5.78
C LEU A 231 -4.11 -13.42 7.17
N LEU A 232 -2.84 -13.22 7.53
CA LEU A 232 -2.27 -13.72 8.77
C LEU A 232 -2.13 -12.64 9.86
N VAL A 233 -2.04 -11.37 9.47
CA VAL A 233 -1.56 -10.31 10.37
C VAL A 233 -2.63 -9.28 10.76
N GLY A 234 -3.88 -9.43 10.31
CA GLY A 234 -4.90 -8.54 10.87
C GLY A 234 -6.10 -8.19 9.99
N ALA A 235 -6.10 -8.55 8.70
CA ALA A 235 -7.28 -8.36 7.88
C ALA A 235 -8.38 -9.35 8.26
N VAL A 236 -9.59 -8.85 8.43
CA VAL A 236 -10.77 -9.64 8.80
C VAL A 236 -11.95 -9.37 7.88
N LYS A 237 -12.86 -10.34 7.81
CA LYS A 237 -14.09 -10.21 7.02
C LYS A 237 -15.04 -9.17 7.60
N PHE A 238 -15.21 -9.17 8.92
CA PHE A 238 -16.06 -8.22 9.65
C PHE A 238 -15.26 -7.64 10.81
N SER A 239 -15.24 -6.32 10.90
CA SER A 239 -14.72 -5.59 12.06
C SER A 239 -15.87 -4.89 12.77
N PRO A 240 -15.95 -4.94 14.11
CA PRO A 240 -17.02 -4.29 14.87
C PRO A 240 -16.96 -2.77 14.80
N SER A 241 -15.79 -2.20 14.51
CA SER A 241 -15.53 -0.76 14.46
C SER A 241 -14.53 -0.41 13.37
N LEU A 242 -14.51 0.86 12.99
CA LEU A 242 -13.49 1.40 12.10
C LEU A 242 -12.15 1.51 12.86
N PRO A 243 -11.00 1.38 12.17
CA PRO A 243 -9.69 1.58 12.78
C PRO A 243 -9.37 3.06 13.02
N LEU A 244 -10.40 3.87 13.24
CA LEU A 244 -10.30 5.32 13.48
C LEU A 244 -10.94 5.65 14.83
N SER A 245 -10.28 6.53 15.58
CA SER A 245 -10.74 7.05 16.86
C SER A 245 -10.94 8.55 16.81
N SER A 246 -11.86 9.07 17.61
CA SER A 246 -12.02 10.51 17.82
C SER A 246 -10.96 11.12 18.76
N ARG A 247 -10.17 10.25 19.42
CA ARG A 247 -9.08 10.65 20.33
C ARG A 247 -7.73 10.43 19.65
N ALA A 248 -6.75 11.29 19.95
CA ALA A 248 -5.39 11.08 19.49
C ALA A 248 -4.88 9.71 19.98
N PRO A 249 -4.18 8.93 19.13
CA PRO A 249 -3.58 9.28 17.83
C PRO A 249 -4.52 9.17 16.61
N PHE A 250 -5.83 9.17 16.75
CA PHE A 250 -6.88 9.11 15.72
C PHE A 250 -6.95 7.79 14.94
N ILE A 251 -5.98 6.91 15.09
CA ILE A 251 -5.91 5.56 14.49
C ILE A 251 -5.73 4.56 15.64
N GLU A 252 -6.55 3.51 15.62
CA GLU A 252 -6.46 2.41 16.59
C GLU A 252 -5.56 1.31 16.02
N PHE A 253 -4.30 1.35 16.41
CA PHE A 253 -3.23 0.51 15.87
C PHE A 253 -3.36 -0.97 16.21
N GLU A 254 -3.97 -1.29 17.35
CA GLU A 254 -4.18 -2.65 17.84
C GLU A 254 -5.37 -3.35 17.19
N GLN A 255 -6.27 -2.58 16.56
CA GLN A 255 -7.51 -3.14 16.01
C GLN A 255 -7.29 -3.96 14.75
N LYS A 256 -8.10 -5.02 14.63
CA LYS A 256 -8.31 -5.70 13.35
C LYS A 256 -9.10 -4.80 12.42
N PHE A 257 -8.87 -4.90 11.14
CA PHE A 257 -9.48 -4.02 10.15
C PHE A 257 -9.98 -4.79 8.94
N MET A 258 -10.95 -4.22 8.26
CA MET A 258 -11.42 -4.71 6.97
C MET A 258 -10.55 -4.15 5.86
N HIS A 259 -10.29 -4.94 4.81
CA HIS A 259 -9.47 -4.54 3.66
C HIS A 259 -10.17 -4.93 2.36
N LEU A 260 -10.20 -4.02 1.36
CA LEU A 260 -10.94 -4.26 0.10
C LEU A 260 -10.42 -5.48 -0.66
N GLY A 261 -9.10 -5.64 -0.76
CA GLY A 261 -8.52 -6.83 -1.39
C GLY A 261 -8.90 -8.12 -0.67
N PHE A 262 -8.95 -8.09 0.65
CA PHE A 262 -9.40 -9.24 1.45
C PHE A 262 -10.89 -9.52 1.24
N GLN A 263 -11.74 -8.48 1.17
CA GLN A 263 -13.17 -8.64 0.87
C GLN A 263 -13.40 -9.25 -0.52
N LEU A 264 -12.61 -8.83 -1.51
CA LEU A 264 -12.65 -9.42 -2.84
C LEU A 264 -12.25 -10.90 -2.81
N PHE A 265 -11.14 -11.23 -2.14
CA PHE A 265 -10.65 -12.60 -1.96
C PHE A 265 -11.70 -13.49 -1.27
N ASP A 266 -12.29 -13.01 -0.17
CA ASP A 266 -13.32 -13.74 0.58
C ASP A 266 -14.59 -13.92 -0.26
N ALA A 267 -15.03 -12.89 -0.98
CA ALA A 267 -16.21 -12.93 -1.83
C ALA A 267 -16.08 -13.97 -2.96
N VAL A 268 -14.90 -14.06 -3.56
CA VAL A 268 -14.63 -15.02 -4.65
C VAL A 268 -14.56 -16.47 -4.17
N LEU A 269 -13.91 -16.70 -3.02
CA LEU A 269 -13.57 -18.07 -2.59
C LEU A 269 -14.53 -18.65 -1.55
N PHE A 270 -15.10 -17.82 -0.67
CA PHE A 270 -15.81 -18.29 0.51
C PHE A 270 -17.24 -17.78 0.66
N ALA A 271 -17.62 -16.70 -0.04
CA ALA A 271 -18.97 -16.17 0.08
C ALA A 271 -19.97 -17.10 -0.61
N ARG A 272 -21.10 -17.35 0.05
CA ARG A 272 -22.29 -17.95 -0.56
C ARG A 272 -23.04 -16.86 -1.33
N LEU A 273 -22.58 -16.61 -2.54
CA LEU A 273 -23.16 -15.57 -3.37
C LEU A 273 -24.60 -15.96 -3.78
N PRO A 274 -25.58 -15.05 -3.62
CA PRO A 274 -26.92 -15.24 -4.18
C PRO A 274 -26.87 -15.24 -5.74
N PRO A 275 -27.95 -15.65 -6.40
CA PRO A 275 -28.06 -15.46 -7.86
C PRO A 275 -27.76 -14.01 -8.22
N GLY A 276 -26.88 -13.77 -9.20
CA GLY A 276 -26.38 -12.42 -9.52
C GLY A 276 -25.16 -11.96 -8.72
N GLY A 277 -24.65 -12.74 -7.76
CA GLY A 277 -23.54 -12.37 -6.88
C GLY A 277 -22.20 -12.09 -7.56
N LEU A 278 -22.02 -12.51 -8.82
CA LEU A 278 -20.85 -12.10 -9.62
C LEU A 278 -20.81 -10.58 -9.83
N GLY A 279 -21.98 -9.93 -9.94
CA GLY A 279 -22.03 -8.47 -10.00
C GLY A 279 -21.52 -7.77 -8.74
N TRP A 280 -21.81 -8.34 -7.55
CA TRP A 280 -21.24 -7.86 -6.28
C TRP A 280 -19.71 -7.96 -6.27
N VAL A 281 -19.17 -9.10 -6.69
CA VAL A 281 -17.71 -9.30 -6.82
C VAL A 281 -17.12 -8.27 -7.78
N ALA A 282 -17.78 -8.03 -8.91
CA ALA A 282 -17.36 -7.01 -9.88
C ALA A 282 -17.41 -5.59 -9.28
N CYS A 283 -18.40 -5.27 -8.45
CA CYS A 283 -18.44 -3.99 -7.72
C CYS A 283 -17.26 -3.83 -6.76
N ILE A 284 -16.91 -4.86 -5.96
CA ILE A 284 -15.75 -4.79 -5.07
C ILE A 284 -14.46 -4.57 -5.88
N ALA A 285 -14.28 -5.34 -6.96
CA ALA A 285 -13.12 -5.23 -7.82
C ALA A 285 -13.01 -3.84 -8.47
N LEU A 286 -14.13 -3.29 -8.96
CA LEU A 286 -14.18 -1.96 -9.56
C LEU A 286 -13.84 -0.88 -8.53
N ILE A 287 -14.40 -0.96 -7.31
CA ILE A 287 -14.12 0.00 -6.24
C ILE A 287 -12.63 -0.08 -5.83
N LEU A 288 -12.06 -1.28 -5.77
CA LEU A 288 -10.62 -1.45 -5.48
C LEU A 288 -9.75 -0.79 -6.56
N VAL A 289 -10.05 -1.02 -7.83
CA VAL A 289 -9.32 -0.40 -8.95
C VAL A 289 -9.47 1.12 -8.93
N LEU A 290 -10.67 1.63 -8.67
CA LEU A 290 -10.92 3.08 -8.55
C LEU A 290 -10.17 3.68 -7.36
N LEU A 291 -10.15 3.00 -6.20
CA LEU A 291 -9.41 3.44 -5.02
C LEU A 291 -7.90 3.55 -5.32
N ILE A 292 -7.31 2.52 -5.93
CA ILE A 292 -5.91 2.53 -6.35
C ILE A 292 -5.66 3.67 -7.35
N GLY A 293 -6.57 3.87 -8.31
CA GLY A 293 -6.51 4.98 -9.27
C GLY A 293 -6.52 6.35 -8.59
N VAL A 294 -7.42 6.57 -7.65
CA VAL A 294 -7.51 7.82 -6.87
C VAL A 294 -6.24 8.03 -6.04
N LEU A 295 -5.72 7.00 -5.37
CA LEU A 295 -4.46 7.09 -4.63
C LEU A 295 -3.30 7.49 -5.55
N ASN A 296 -3.19 6.87 -6.71
CA ASN A 296 -2.15 7.19 -7.68
C ASN A 296 -2.27 8.62 -8.22
N VAL A 297 -3.46 9.04 -8.62
CA VAL A 297 -3.69 10.42 -9.10
C VAL A 297 -3.37 11.44 -8.02
N THR A 298 -3.80 11.19 -6.78
CA THR A 298 -3.50 12.05 -5.64
C THR A 298 -1.99 12.16 -5.40
N ALA A 299 -1.28 11.02 -5.40
CA ALA A 299 0.15 10.98 -5.18
C ALA A 299 0.94 11.66 -6.32
N VAL A 300 0.53 11.47 -7.58
CA VAL A 300 1.12 12.17 -8.74
C VAL A 300 0.86 13.68 -8.67
N SER A 301 -0.34 14.09 -8.27
CA SER A 301 -0.69 15.51 -8.10
C SER A 301 0.13 16.16 -6.98
N LEU A 302 0.31 15.48 -5.85
CA LEU A 302 1.18 15.94 -4.77
C LEU A 302 2.64 16.06 -5.22
N ARG A 303 3.14 15.07 -5.95
CA ARG A 303 4.47 15.12 -6.57
C ARG A 303 4.62 16.37 -7.46
N ALA A 304 3.68 16.60 -8.37
CA ALA A 304 3.70 17.75 -9.27
C ALA A 304 3.69 19.07 -8.48
N ALA A 305 2.85 19.19 -7.44
CA ALA A 305 2.77 20.39 -6.60
C ALA A 305 4.07 20.67 -5.82
N VAL A 306 4.77 19.62 -5.33
CA VAL A 306 6.05 19.79 -4.64
C VAL A 306 7.14 20.22 -5.61
N LEU A 307 7.22 19.61 -6.80
CA LEU A 307 8.24 19.92 -7.81
C LEU A 307 8.06 21.33 -8.38
N THR A 308 6.83 21.78 -8.63
CA THR A 308 6.59 23.16 -9.11
C THR A 308 7.00 24.21 -8.08
N ARG A 309 6.80 23.97 -6.79
CA ARG A 309 7.27 24.89 -5.73
C ARG A 309 8.80 25.01 -5.72
N GLN A 310 9.53 23.91 -5.89
CA GLN A 310 11.00 23.93 -5.94
C GLN A 310 11.55 24.72 -7.13
N THR A 311 10.88 24.63 -8.30
CA THR A 311 11.28 25.38 -9.49
C THR A 311 11.02 26.88 -9.32
N VAL A 312 10.02 27.28 -8.54
CA VAL A 312 9.72 28.69 -8.26
C VAL A 312 10.65 29.27 -7.19
N GLU A 313 11.01 28.49 -6.17
CA GLU A 313 11.91 28.92 -5.09
C GLU A 313 13.41 28.91 -5.50
N ASN A 314 13.79 28.09 -6.49
CA ASN A 314 15.15 28.03 -7.05
C ASN A 314 15.11 28.23 -8.57
N PRO A 315 15.01 29.47 -9.05
CA PRO A 315 14.94 29.77 -10.48
C PRO A 315 16.27 29.64 -11.24
N PHE A 316 17.36 29.11 -10.60
CA PHE A 316 18.68 28.91 -11.21
C PHE A 316 19.14 27.46 -11.05
#